data_352492a8eb1a94828b832daa51387e2f
#
_entry.id   352492a8eb1a94828b832daa51387e2f
#
_cell.length_a   1.000
_cell.length_b   1.000
_cell.length_c   1.000
_cell.angle_alpha   90.00
_cell.angle_beta   90.00
_cell.angle_gamma   90.00
#
_symmetry.space_group_name_H-M   'P 1'
#
loop_
_entity.id
_entity.type
_entity.pdbx_description
1 polymer ?
#
loop_
_entity_poly.entity_id
_entity_poly.type
_entity_poly.pdbx_seq_one_letter_code
_entity_poly.pdbx_strand_id
1 'polypeptide(L)'
;MLIKKGQLVQNTKLHGRKKTRSSGKENQRIIRDIFPNYELKLEDIQVDLIKKNMIELEIGFGFGEHILHQAVTNPNNSFIGAEPFLGGIISLSKKINERKLSNIKIYNGNAIDVVDTLDKNTLTTIYILFPDPWPKKRHHKRRLISRYNLDKFSN
;
A
#
# COMPACT_ATOMS: atom_id res chain seq x y z
N MET A 1 -2.26 -2.01 -31.51
CA MET A 1 -3.30 -2.91 -31.02
C MET A 1 -4.05 -2.19 -29.89
N LEU A 2 -5.27 -1.73 -30.13
CA LEU A 2 -6.02 -0.88 -29.20
C LEU A 2 -6.57 -1.74 -28.06
N ILE A 3 -6.09 -1.51 -26.83
CA ILE A 3 -6.62 -2.16 -25.64
C ILE A 3 -7.99 -1.54 -25.34
N LYS A 4 -9.04 -2.36 -25.41
CA LYS A 4 -10.40 -1.97 -25.05
C LYS A 4 -10.47 -1.62 -23.55
N LYS A 5 -10.65 -0.34 -23.24
CA LYS A 5 -11.19 0.10 -21.93
C LYS A 5 -12.59 -0.48 -21.79
N GLY A 6 -12.80 -1.35 -20.82
CA GLY A 6 -14.13 -1.85 -20.52
C GLY A 6 -14.19 -3.15 -19.72
N GLN A 7 -13.40 -3.28 -18.65
CA GLN A 7 -13.79 -4.20 -17.56
C GLN A 7 -14.02 -3.35 -16.31
N LEU A 8 -15.26 -3.44 -15.82
CA LEU A 8 -15.72 -2.83 -14.59
C LEU A 8 -14.73 -3.15 -13.47
N VAL A 9 -13.91 -2.18 -13.10
CA VAL A 9 -13.24 -2.19 -11.81
C VAL A 9 -14.37 -2.23 -10.79
N GLN A 10 -14.62 -3.39 -10.22
CA GLN A 10 -15.50 -3.49 -9.07
C GLN A 10 -14.82 -2.66 -7.99
N ASN A 11 -15.40 -1.47 -7.77
CA ASN A 11 -14.97 -0.51 -6.78
C ASN A 11 -15.13 -1.19 -5.41
N THR A 12 -14.11 -1.92 -4.99
CA THR A 12 -14.08 -2.60 -3.69
C THR A 12 -14.02 -1.51 -2.63
N LYS A 13 -15.21 -1.13 -2.18
CA LYS A 13 -15.39 -0.07 -1.19
C LYS A 13 -14.54 -0.37 0.04
N LEU A 14 -13.52 0.43 0.25
CA LEU A 14 -12.68 0.35 1.43
C LEU A 14 -13.53 0.56 2.70
N HIS A 15 -13.47 -0.41 3.60
CA HIS A 15 -14.12 -0.38 4.89
C HIS A 15 -13.03 -0.27 5.96
N GLY A 16 -13.07 0.77 6.75
CA GLY A 16 -12.10 0.99 7.81
C GLY A 16 -11.97 2.47 8.17
N ARG A 17 -11.05 2.78 9.06
CA ARG A 17 -10.77 4.13 9.54
C ARG A 17 -10.02 4.91 8.45
N LYS A 18 -10.66 5.88 7.81
CA LYS A 18 -10.05 6.71 6.76
C LYS A 18 -9.51 8.05 7.27
N LYS A 19 -10.10 8.58 8.34
CA LYS A 19 -9.78 9.93 8.85
C LYS A 19 -9.05 9.85 10.18
N THR A 20 -7.98 10.62 10.31
CA THR A 20 -7.37 10.98 11.59
C THR A 20 -7.79 12.40 11.96
N ARG A 21 -7.71 12.75 13.25
CA ARG A 21 -7.74 14.16 13.67
C ARG A 21 -6.40 14.81 13.27
N SER A 22 -6.24 15.08 11.99
CA SER A 22 -4.99 15.58 11.40
C SER A 22 -4.85 17.12 11.48
N SER A 23 -5.55 17.76 12.42
CA SER A 23 -5.59 19.23 12.53
C SER A 23 -4.29 19.87 13.05
N GLY A 24 -3.28 19.08 13.42
CA GLY A 24 -1.99 19.59 13.84
C GLY A 24 -1.17 20.15 12.66
N LYS A 25 -0.55 21.31 12.83
CA LYS A 25 0.30 21.96 11.81
C LYS A 25 1.39 21.01 11.27
N GLU A 26 1.97 20.19 12.13
CA GLU A 26 2.99 19.20 11.73
C GLU A 26 2.43 18.14 10.79
N ASN A 27 1.25 17.57 11.07
CA ASN A 27 0.63 16.58 10.21
C ASN A 27 0.31 17.15 8.82
N GLN A 28 -0.17 18.40 8.77
CA GLN A 28 -0.40 19.11 7.50
C GLN A 28 0.90 19.31 6.71
N ARG A 29 1.99 19.66 7.39
CA ARG A 29 3.31 19.77 6.78
C ARG A 29 3.78 18.43 6.22
N ILE A 30 3.63 17.34 6.97
CA ILE A 30 4.04 16.01 6.50
C ILE A 30 3.28 15.62 5.23
N ILE A 31 1.96 15.84 5.19
CA ILE A 31 1.14 15.52 4.02
C ILE A 31 1.53 16.37 2.82
N ARG A 32 1.80 17.64 3.02
CA ARG A 32 2.07 18.58 1.92
C ARG A 32 3.50 18.49 1.40
N ASP A 33 4.49 18.36 2.30
CA ASP A 33 5.89 18.57 1.96
C ASP A 33 6.73 17.28 2.01
N ILE A 34 6.30 16.24 2.73
CA ILE A 34 7.07 15.01 2.94
C ILE A 34 6.46 13.83 2.19
N PHE A 35 5.18 13.54 2.42
CA PHE A 35 4.50 12.38 1.80
C PHE A 35 4.65 12.33 0.27
N PRO A 36 4.55 13.43 -0.50
CA PRO A 36 4.68 13.38 -1.96
C PRO A 36 6.01 12.79 -2.46
N ASN A 37 7.08 12.84 -1.67
CA ASN A 37 8.37 12.25 -2.04
C ASN A 37 8.36 10.71 -1.99
N TYR A 38 7.42 10.15 -1.25
CA TYR A 38 7.28 8.70 -1.02
C TYR A 38 6.01 8.12 -1.61
N GLU A 39 5.13 8.97 -2.14
CA GLU A 39 3.87 8.56 -2.74
C GLU A 39 4.12 7.68 -3.96
N LEU A 40 3.43 6.54 -4.02
CA LEU A 40 3.33 5.70 -5.20
C LEU A 40 2.10 6.11 -5.98
N LYS A 41 2.29 6.53 -7.22
CA LYS A 41 1.21 6.76 -8.17
C LYS A 41 1.09 5.55 -9.07
N LEU A 42 -0.13 5.08 -9.32
CA LEU A 42 -0.35 3.87 -10.11
C LEU A 42 0.13 4.02 -11.56
N GLU A 43 0.04 5.22 -12.11
CA GLU A 43 0.54 5.56 -13.44
C GLU A 43 2.06 5.44 -13.58
N ASP A 44 2.80 5.61 -12.48
CA ASP A 44 4.26 5.60 -12.46
C ASP A 44 4.84 4.28 -11.91
N ILE A 45 3.99 3.35 -11.48
CA ILE A 45 4.39 2.16 -10.72
C ILE A 45 5.44 1.31 -11.44
N GLN A 46 5.32 1.13 -12.75
CA GLN A 46 6.25 0.33 -13.53
C GLN A 46 7.63 1.01 -13.62
N VAL A 47 7.66 2.34 -13.77
CA VAL A 47 8.91 3.12 -13.86
C VAL A 47 9.67 3.08 -12.54
N ASP A 48 8.96 3.22 -11.42
CA ASP A 48 9.54 3.22 -10.07
C ASP A 48 10.16 1.85 -9.69
N LEU A 49 9.67 0.76 -10.29
CA LEU A 49 10.02 -0.62 -9.91
C LEU A 49 10.97 -1.33 -10.89
N ILE A 50 11.11 -0.86 -12.12
CA ILE A 50 11.88 -1.53 -13.21
C ILE A 50 13.32 -1.92 -12.82
N LYS A 51 13.93 -1.24 -11.87
CA LYS A 51 15.35 -1.45 -11.48
C LYS A 51 15.54 -2.24 -10.18
N LYS A 52 14.50 -2.84 -9.64
CA LYS A 52 14.54 -3.46 -8.31
C LYS A 52 14.49 -4.98 -8.40
N ASN A 53 15.38 -5.64 -7.64
CA ASN A 53 15.52 -7.10 -7.68
C ASN A 53 14.39 -7.83 -6.94
N MET A 54 13.90 -7.26 -5.84
CA MET A 54 12.83 -7.83 -5.02
C MET A 54 11.87 -6.73 -4.61
N ILE A 55 10.58 -6.94 -4.90
CA ILE A 55 9.52 -5.99 -4.58
C ILE A 55 8.54 -6.68 -3.65
N GLU A 56 8.34 -6.07 -2.49
CA GLU A 56 7.51 -6.60 -1.42
C GLU A 56 6.37 -5.64 -1.13
N LEU A 57 5.16 -6.16 -0.94
CA LEU A 57 3.97 -5.37 -0.67
C LEU A 57 3.46 -5.65 0.74
N GLU A 58 3.26 -4.62 1.55
CA GLU A 58 2.51 -4.73 2.81
C GLU A 58 1.13 -4.11 2.68
N ILE A 59 0.10 -4.92 2.92
CA ILE A 59 -1.30 -4.51 2.84
C ILE A 59 -1.80 -4.13 4.23
N GLY A 60 -2.21 -2.86 4.39
CA GLY A 60 -2.70 -2.36 5.66
C GLY A 60 -1.60 -2.18 6.69
N PHE A 61 -0.55 -1.47 6.34
CA PHE A 61 0.64 -1.33 7.20
C PHE A 61 0.40 -0.56 8.53
N GLY A 62 -0.80 0.00 8.75
CA GLY A 62 -1.13 0.73 9.97
C GLY A 62 -0.19 1.92 10.21
N PHE A 63 0.58 1.90 11.31
CA PHE A 63 1.57 2.94 11.60
C PHE A 63 2.96 2.66 11.03
N GLY A 64 3.13 1.56 10.29
CA GLY A 64 4.28 1.25 9.46
C GLY A 64 5.48 0.66 10.20
N GLU A 65 5.29 0.06 11.37
CA GLU A 65 6.40 -0.52 12.14
C GLU A 65 7.07 -1.67 11.39
N HIS A 66 6.28 -2.60 10.84
CA HIS A 66 6.81 -3.78 10.16
C HIS A 66 7.51 -3.41 8.86
N ILE A 67 6.84 -2.69 7.95
CA ILE A 67 7.45 -2.28 6.67
C ILE A 67 8.71 -1.45 6.87
N LEU A 68 8.75 -0.60 7.89
CA LEU A 68 9.92 0.18 8.23
C LEU A 68 11.08 -0.71 8.69
N HIS A 69 10.79 -1.71 9.53
CA HIS A 69 11.79 -2.68 9.98
C HIS A 69 12.34 -3.48 8.80
N GLN A 70 11.48 -4.00 7.93
CA GLN A 70 11.88 -4.75 6.74
C GLN A 70 12.78 -3.90 5.82
N ALA A 71 12.42 -2.66 5.58
CA ALA A 71 13.18 -1.77 4.71
C ALA A 71 14.58 -1.42 5.26
N VAL A 72 14.71 -1.28 6.57
CA VAL A 72 16.00 -1.05 7.23
C VAL A 72 16.88 -2.31 7.18
N THR A 73 16.27 -3.49 7.40
CA THR A 73 17.01 -4.76 7.45
C THR A 73 17.40 -5.25 6.06
N ASN A 74 16.62 -4.91 5.03
CA ASN A 74 16.83 -5.35 3.66
C ASN A 74 16.97 -4.16 2.70
N PRO A 75 18.08 -3.40 2.75
CA PRO A 75 18.21 -2.14 2.01
C PRO A 75 18.22 -2.31 0.48
N ASN A 76 18.51 -3.51 -0.02
CA ASN A 76 18.51 -3.82 -1.46
C ASN A 76 17.11 -4.17 -2.01
N ASN A 77 16.14 -4.48 -1.14
CA ASN A 77 14.77 -4.76 -1.53
C ASN A 77 13.96 -3.47 -1.61
N SER A 78 12.88 -3.48 -2.38
CA SER A 78 11.90 -2.40 -2.45
C SER A 78 10.61 -2.79 -1.79
N PHE A 79 10.05 -1.85 -1.06
CA PHE A 79 8.83 -2.04 -0.28
C PHE A 79 7.73 -1.10 -0.76
N ILE A 80 6.55 -1.64 -0.97
CA ILE A 80 5.32 -0.89 -1.21
C ILE A 80 4.43 -1.08 0.01
N GLY A 81 4.03 0.00 0.66
CA GLY A 81 3.00 -0.02 1.68
C GLY A 81 1.69 0.53 1.14
N ALA A 82 0.61 -0.23 1.21
CA ALA A 82 -0.72 0.23 0.82
C ALA A 82 -1.62 0.40 2.06
N GLU A 83 -2.08 1.61 2.34
CA GLU A 83 -2.87 1.95 3.52
C GLU A 83 -3.84 3.11 3.23
N PRO A 84 -5.14 2.97 3.47
CA PRO A 84 -6.11 4.06 3.32
C PRO A 84 -6.20 4.99 4.54
N PHE A 85 -5.63 4.62 5.69
CA PHE A 85 -5.68 5.40 6.92
C PHE A 85 -4.63 6.50 6.93
N LEU A 86 -5.06 7.74 6.80
CA LEU A 86 -4.17 8.90 6.71
C LEU A 86 -3.20 9.03 7.90
N GLY A 87 -3.60 8.62 9.11
CA GLY A 87 -2.72 8.63 10.27
C GLY A 87 -1.53 7.70 10.14
N GLY A 88 -1.72 6.55 9.50
CA GLY A 88 -0.65 5.60 9.17
C GLY A 88 0.31 6.18 8.15
N ILE A 89 -0.23 6.78 7.09
CA ILE A 89 0.57 7.44 6.05
C ILE A 89 1.45 8.53 6.64
N ILE A 90 0.89 9.40 7.49
CA ILE A 90 1.66 10.45 8.18
C ILE A 90 2.78 9.84 9.02
N SER A 91 2.45 8.83 9.82
CA SER A 91 3.41 8.15 10.69
C SER A 91 4.57 7.56 9.91
N LEU A 92 4.26 6.78 8.87
CA LEU A 92 5.28 6.13 8.05
C LEU A 92 6.11 7.14 7.27
N SER A 93 5.50 8.15 6.64
CA SER A 93 6.22 9.20 5.89
C SER A 93 7.21 9.95 6.77
N LYS A 94 6.84 10.27 8.01
CA LYS A 94 7.74 10.89 8.99
C LYS A 94 8.94 10.00 9.27
N LYS A 95 8.71 8.73 9.60
CA LYS A 95 9.75 7.75 9.95
C LYS A 95 10.73 7.48 8.78
N ILE A 96 10.22 7.37 7.55
CA ILE A 96 11.04 7.20 6.35
C ILE A 96 11.94 8.43 6.15
N ASN A 97 11.37 9.62 6.26
CA ASN A 97 12.08 10.88 6.06
C ASN A 97 13.17 11.09 7.13
N GLU A 98 12.89 10.83 8.40
CA GLU A 98 13.84 10.92 9.50
C GLU A 98 15.03 9.96 9.32
N ARG A 99 14.79 8.77 8.77
CA ARG A 99 15.82 7.73 8.53
C ARG A 99 16.46 7.82 7.14
N LYS A 100 16.00 8.75 6.29
CA LYS A 100 16.47 8.95 4.91
C LYS A 100 16.40 7.68 4.06
N LEU A 101 15.36 6.86 4.26
CA LEU A 101 15.15 5.64 3.48
C LEU A 101 14.63 5.99 2.08
N SER A 102 15.12 5.28 1.08
CA SER A 102 14.74 5.47 -0.33
C SER A 102 14.06 4.25 -0.94
N ASN A 103 13.95 3.17 -0.17
CA ASN A 103 13.45 1.89 -0.64
C ASN A 103 12.01 1.57 -0.21
N ILE A 104 11.24 2.58 0.25
CA ILE A 104 9.80 2.46 0.57
C ILE A 104 9.02 3.44 -0.28
N LYS A 105 7.93 2.95 -0.87
CA LYS A 105 6.87 3.76 -1.49
C LYS A 105 5.55 3.51 -0.79
N ILE A 106 4.71 4.53 -0.73
CA ILE A 106 3.42 4.50 -0.01
C ILE A 106 2.28 4.73 -0.98
N TYR A 107 1.37 3.79 -1.07
CA TYR A 107 0.10 3.95 -1.79
C TYR A 107 -1.02 4.30 -0.83
N ASN A 108 -1.62 5.48 -1.02
CA ASN A 108 -2.79 5.91 -0.24
C ASN A 108 -4.08 5.37 -0.85
N GLY A 109 -4.36 4.09 -0.66
CA GLY A 109 -5.53 3.48 -1.27
C GLY A 109 -5.72 2.01 -0.97
N ASN A 110 -6.48 1.36 -1.84
CA ASN A 110 -6.70 -0.08 -1.76
C ASN A 110 -5.53 -0.85 -2.38
N ALA A 111 -4.93 -1.75 -1.63
CA ALA A 111 -3.82 -2.57 -2.13
C ALA A 111 -4.18 -3.39 -3.37
N ILE A 112 -5.45 -3.72 -3.58
CA ILE A 112 -5.91 -4.42 -4.80
C ILE A 112 -5.61 -3.57 -6.05
N ASP A 113 -5.70 -2.24 -5.96
CA ASP A 113 -5.41 -1.36 -7.09
C ASP A 113 -3.91 -1.46 -7.47
N VAL A 114 -3.03 -1.60 -6.48
CA VAL A 114 -1.60 -1.84 -6.70
C VAL A 114 -1.38 -3.18 -7.39
N VAL A 115 -1.97 -4.26 -6.85
CA VAL A 115 -1.83 -5.61 -7.42
C VAL A 115 -2.38 -5.70 -8.85
N ASP A 116 -3.53 -5.05 -9.12
CA ASP A 116 -4.15 -5.05 -10.46
C ASP A 116 -3.34 -4.24 -11.50
N THR A 117 -2.46 -3.35 -11.04
CA THR A 117 -1.63 -2.52 -11.92
C THR A 117 -0.28 -3.16 -12.23
N LEU A 118 0.22 -4.02 -11.34
CA LEU A 118 1.50 -4.71 -11.51
C LEU A 118 1.40 -5.87 -12.52
N ASP A 119 2.48 -6.08 -13.24
CA ASP A 119 2.62 -7.28 -14.06
C ASP A 119 2.72 -8.54 -13.18
N LYS A 120 2.33 -9.68 -13.73
CA LYS A 120 2.42 -10.98 -13.05
C LYS A 120 3.86 -11.25 -12.62
N ASN A 121 4.00 -11.87 -11.45
CA ASN A 121 5.29 -12.24 -10.85
C ASN A 121 6.22 -11.03 -10.53
N THR A 122 5.67 -9.81 -10.46
CA THR A 122 6.45 -8.63 -10.04
C THR A 122 6.72 -8.63 -8.54
N LEU A 123 5.72 -9.04 -7.75
CA LEU A 123 5.86 -9.11 -6.29
C LEU A 123 6.51 -10.42 -5.86
N THR A 124 7.53 -10.31 -5.02
CA THR A 124 8.19 -11.49 -4.41
C THR A 124 7.51 -11.92 -3.11
N THR A 125 6.93 -10.97 -2.38
CA THR A 125 6.26 -11.23 -1.08
C THR A 125 5.11 -10.26 -0.87
N ILE A 126 4.02 -10.76 -0.29
CA ILE A 126 2.90 -9.94 0.17
C ILE A 126 2.69 -10.20 1.67
N TYR A 127 2.80 -9.15 2.47
CA TYR A 127 2.52 -9.18 3.90
C TYR A 127 1.09 -8.73 4.17
N ILE A 128 0.35 -9.55 4.91
CA ILE A 128 -1.01 -9.25 5.39
C ILE A 128 -1.03 -9.54 6.88
N LEU A 129 -0.75 -8.50 7.67
CA LEU A 129 -0.64 -8.64 9.12
C LEU A 129 -1.93 -8.20 9.79
N PHE A 130 -2.52 -9.09 10.60
CA PHE A 130 -3.73 -8.83 11.40
C PHE A 130 -4.90 -8.22 10.60
N PRO A 131 -5.33 -8.85 9.47
CA PRO A 131 -6.44 -8.33 8.68
C PRO A 131 -7.73 -8.29 9.50
N ASP A 132 -8.58 -7.29 9.23
CA ASP A 132 -9.89 -7.14 9.88
C ASP A 132 -10.72 -8.44 9.78
N PRO A 133 -11.17 -9.03 10.90
CA PRO A 133 -11.82 -10.35 10.91
C PRO A 133 -13.26 -10.32 10.38
N TRP A 134 -13.94 -9.16 10.39
CA TRP A 134 -15.32 -8.98 9.96
C TRP A 134 -16.24 -10.14 10.38
N PRO A 135 -16.53 -10.35 11.71
CA PRO A 135 -17.18 -11.57 12.21
C PRO A 135 -18.64 -11.72 11.76
N LYS A 136 -19.34 -10.63 11.50
CA LYS A 136 -20.76 -10.68 11.09
C LYS A 136 -20.89 -11.20 9.66
N LYS A 137 -21.72 -12.23 9.42
CA LYS A 137 -21.94 -12.85 8.09
C LYS A 137 -22.15 -11.84 6.95
N ARG A 138 -22.99 -10.79 7.17
CA ARG A 138 -23.22 -9.72 6.20
C ARG A 138 -21.97 -8.92 5.82
N HIS A 139 -20.88 -9.02 6.62
CA HIS A 139 -19.62 -8.31 6.41
C HIS A 139 -18.52 -9.21 5.82
N HIS A 140 -18.71 -10.52 5.67
CA HIS A 140 -17.68 -11.44 5.15
C HIS A 140 -17.13 -11.00 3.79
N LYS A 141 -17.96 -10.38 2.94
CA LYS A 141 -17.54 -9.81 1.64
C LYS A 141 -16.51 -8.67 1.75
N ARG A 142 -16.24 -8.17 2.97
CA ARG A 142 -15.26 -7.12 3.25
C ARG A 142 -13.90 -7.68 3.65
N ARG A 143 -13.81 -8.99 3.89
CA ARG A 143 -12.57 -9.64 4.30
C ARG A 143 -11.55 -9.54 3.19
N LEU A 144 -10.35 -9.08 3.55
CA LEU A 144 -9.22 -9.07 2.64
C LEU A 144 -8.84 -10.51 2.24
N ILE A 145 -8.79 -11.42 3.21
CA ILE A 145 -8.55 -12.83 2.94
C ILE A 145 -9.85 -13.46 2.43
N SER A 146 -9.94 -13.57 1.12
CA SER A 146 -11.02 -14.23 0.37
C SER A 146 -10.41 -14.97 -0.80
N ARG A 147 -11.07 -16.02 -1.30
CA ARG A 147 -10.59 -16.76 -2.46
C ARG A 147 -10.29 -15.83 -3.64
N TYR A 148 -11.20 -14.92 -3.93
CA TYR A 148 -11.04 -13.93 -5.00
C TYR A 148 -9.76 -13.09 -4.87
N ASN A 149 -9.46 -12.59 -3.67
CA ASN A 149 -8.24 -11.78 -3.46
C ASN A 149 -6.98 -12.66 -3.45
N LEU A 150 -7.05 -13.87 -2.89
CA LEU A 150 -5.92 -14.80 -2.89
C LEU A 150 -5.54 -15.21 -4.32
N ASP A 151 -6.53 -15.46 -5.19
CA ASP A 151 -6.29 -15.76 -6.61
C ASP A 151 -5.58 -14.58 -7.32
N LYS A 152 -5.85 -13.33 -6.92
CA LYS A 152 -5.12 -12.15 -7.41
C LYS A 152 -3.69 -12.05 -6.89
N PHE A 153 -3.48 -12.40 -5.62
CA PHE A 153 -2.16 -12.33 -4.98
C PHE A 153 -1.21 -13.43 -5.45
N SER A 154 -1.73 -14.53 -6.02
CA SER A 154 -0.94 -15.65 -6.53
C SER A 154 -0.53 -15.53 -8.01
N ASN A 155 -0.94 -14.46 -8.67
CA ASN A 155 -0.60 -14.14 -10.06
C ASN A 155 0.52 -13.14 -10.19
#